data_bb0a5dae70fc61f4706d0b6c033fb1d6
#
_entry.id   bb0a5dae70fc61f4706d0b6c033fb1d6
#
_cell.length_a   1.000
_cell.length_b   1.000
_cell.length_c   1.000
_cell.angle_alpha   90.00
_cell.angle_beta   90.00
_cell.angle_gamma   90.00
#
_symmetry.space_group_name_H-M   'P 1'
#
loop_
_entity.id
_entity.type
_entity.pdbx_description
1 polymer ?
#
loop_
_entity_poly.entity_id
_entity_poly.type
_entity_poly.pdbx_seq_one_letter_code
_entity_poly.pdbx_strand_id
1 'polypeptide(L)'
;MAGVSPSTVSRTCKNNPSISTETKEKVRKAMIELGYEVNFQASNLASQYSRTIGIILPASAREVYENAFYLEAIRGISHYCNQRQYMSTVVTGQDEDEILKAIQSMSRSGKVDGFIVLYSRKDDPIIDYLFSEGLLYILIGKATQYTNQTLYIDNDNLLAGEDATEYLYQLGHRKIAYLGSDSSLTFAADRKTGYQMALTKHGIPFRPKYCAEVLNVSGDNTEAISSLLQQDEPPTAIVVSDDILAISLERVCLQNHVSIPDDLSIISFNNSLFARSTSPQLTSIDINSKQLGIEAASQMINHIENPNLVATKIIVPHQLIERDSCCKVK
;
A
#
# COMPACT_ATOMS: atom_id res chain seq x y z
N MET A 1 38.86 4.48 -27.96
CA MET A 1 38.43 5.72 -27.31
C MET A 1 38.93 5.85 -25.86
N ALA A 2 38.57 5.02 -24.88
CA ALA A 2 39.16 5.15 -23.54
C ALA A 2 40.56 4.58 -23.38
N GLY A 3 41.08 3.77 -24.33
CA GLY A 3 42.41 3.20 -24.33
C GLY A 3 42.74 2.23 -23.20
N VAL A 4 41.71 1.58 -22.66
CA VAL A 4 41.80 0.60 -21.55
C VAL A 4 41.19 -0.75 -21.95
N SER A 5 41.52 -1.80 -21.22
CA SER A 5 40.98 -3.15 -21.48
C SER A 5 39.50 -3.26 -21.15
N PRO A 6 38.73 -4.19 -21.76
CA PRO A 6 37.33 -4.44 -21.40
C PRO A 6 37.13 -4.76 -19.91
N SER A 7 38.08 -5.44 -19.28
CA SER A 7 38.06 -5.72 -17.83
C SER A 7 38.21 -4.45 -16.99
N THR A 8 38.97 -3.45 -17.44
CA THR A 8 39.06 -2.14 -16.76
C THR A 8 37.75 -1.37 -16.89
N VAL A 9 37.12 -1.40 -18.08
CA VAL A 9 35.77 -0.81 -18.26
C VAL A 9 34.80 -1.44 -17.32
N SER A 10 34.70 -2.78 -17.26
CA SER A 10 33.82 -3.51 -16.36
C SER A 10 34.07 -3.16 -14.89
N ARG A 11 35.30 -3.10 -14.43
CA ARG A 11 35.68 -2.68 -13.07
C ARG A 11 35.31 -1.23 -12.78
N THR A 12 35.45 -0.34 -13.78
CA THR A 12 35.04 1.07 -13.67
C THR A 12 33.52 1.19 -13.51
N CYS A 13 32.75 0.44 -14.29
CA CYS A 13 31.30 0.41 -14.17
C CYS A 13 30.83 -0.05 -12.77
N LYS A 14 31.56 -0.99 -12.15
CA LYS A 14 31.32 -1.46 -10.76
C LYS A 14 31.96 -0.55 -9.71
N ASN A 15 32.46 0.61 -10.09
CA ASN A 15 33.15 1.56 -9.21
C ASN A 15 34.29 0.95 -8.35
N ASN A 16 34.92 -0.11 -8.83
CA ASN A 16 35.93 -0.87 -8.10
C ASN A 16 37.08 0.05 -7.60
N PRO A 17 37.46 -0.05 -6.30
CA PRO A 17 38.51 0.79 -5.71
C PRO A 17 39.91 0.58 -6.32
N SER A 18 40.15 -0.55 -6.98
CA SER A 18 41.46 -0.81 -7.66
C SER A 18 41.66 0.04 -8.89
N ILE A 19 40.66 0.76 -9.41
CA ILE A 19 40.78 1.63 -10.58
C ILE A 19 40.92 3.08 -10.13
N SER A 20 41.90 3.79 -10.62
CA SER A 20 42.16 5.21 -10.30
C SER A 20 41.00 6.10 -10.73
N THR A 21 40.78 7.21 -10.02
CA THR A 21 39.72 8.20 -10.30
C THR A 21 39.86 8.73 -11.73
N GLU A 22 41.08 9.05 -12.17
CA GLU A 22 41.36 9.52 -13.53
C GLU A 22 40.93 8.51 -14.61
N THR A 23 41.25 7.22 -14.41
CA THR A 23 40.82 6.16 -15.33
C THR A 23 39.29 6.01 -15.34
N LYS A 24 38.63 6.12 -14.16
CA LYS A 24 37.18 6.09 -14.06
C LYS A 24 36.53 7.23 -14.84
N GLU A 25 37.03 8.44 -14.70
CA GLU A 25 36.53 9.61 -15.44
C GLU A 25 36.71 9.46 -16.94
N LYS A 26 37.86 9.03 -17.39
CA LYS A 26 38.18 8.79 -18.82
C LYS A 26 37.22 7.75 -19.42
N VAL A 27 36.98 6.66 -18.74
CA VAL A 27 36.02 5.62 -19.19
C VAL A 27 34.61 6.15 -19.22
N ARG A 28 34.15 6.83 -18.17
CA ARG A 28 32.80 7.40 -18.09
C ARG A 28 32.55 8.42 -19.21
N LYS A 29 33.54 9.28 -19.50
CA LYS A 29 33.44 10.24 -20.60
C LYS A 29 33.31 9.53 -21.94
N ALA A 30 34.09 8.51 -22.19
CA ALA A 30 33.98 7.71 -23.42
C ALA A 30 32.64 6.97 -23.52
N MET A 31 32.09 6.48 -22.41
CA MET A 31 30.76 5.85 -22.39
C MET A 31 29.66 6.85 -22.77
N ILE A 32 29.70 8.07 -22.22
CA ILE A 32 28.72 9.13 -22.54
C ILE A 32 28.84 9.52 -24.04
N GLU A 33 30.07 9.73 -24.55
CA GLU A 33 30.28 10.08 -25.94
C GLU A 33 29.82 9.03 -26.95
N LEU A 34 29.84 7.75 -26.54
CA LEU A 34 29.41 6.61 -27.37
C LEU A 34 27.93 6.23 -27.17
N GLY A 35 27.22 6.84 -26.23
CA GLY A 35 25.90 6.36 -25.80
C GLY A 35 25.96 4.91 -25.30
N TYR A 36 27.13 4.48 -24.75
CA TYR A 36 27.30 3.11 -24.28
C TYR A 36 26.65 2.92 -22.88
N GLU A 37 25.67 2.10 -22.85
CA GLU A 37 25.09 1.59 -21.60
C GLU A 37 25.61 0.18 -21.29
N VAL A 38 25.85 -0.10 -20.02
CA VAL A 38 26.32 -1.42 -19.57
C VAL A 38 25.22 -2.43 -19.89
N ASN A 39 25.58 -3.50 -20.59
CA ASN A 39 24.63 -4.60 -20.81
C ASN A 39 24.27 -5.24 -19.47
N PHE A 40 23.02 -4.98 -19.05
CA PHE A 40 22.49 -5.37 -17.77
C PHE A 40 22.48 -6.90 -17.60
N GLN A 41 22.13 -7.64 -18.65
CA GLN A 41 22.11 -9.12 -18.63
C GLN A 41 23.52 -9.71 -18.44
N ALA A 42 24.53 -9.16 -19.10
CA ALA A 42 25.92 -9.61 -18.93
C ALA A 42 26.47 -9.26 -17.53
N SER A 43 26.01 -8.15 -16.94
CA SER A 43 26.38 -7.76 -15.57
C SER A 43 25.72 -8.67 -14.53
N ASN A 44 24.46 -9.05 -14.74
CA ASN A 44 23.70 -9.92 -13.86
C ASN A 44 24.22 -11.36 -13.82
N LEU A 45 24.63 -11.90 -14.95
CA LEU A 45 25.34 -13.20 -15.03
C LEU A 45 26.61 -13.24 -14.16
N ALA A 46 27.29 -12.11 -14.00
CA ALA A 46 28.50 -12.01 -13.20
C ALA A 46 28.24 -11.71 -11.71
N SER A 47 27.05 -11.19 -11.33
CA SER A 47 26.73 -10.75 -9.97
C SER A 47 25.80 -11.68 -9.22
N GLN A 48 25.15 -12.62 -9.88
CA GLN A 48 24.06 -13.49 -9.36
C GLN A 48 22.78 -12.73 -8.91
N TYR A 49 22.71 -11.41 -9.13
CA TYR A 49 21.52 -10.59 -8.83
C TYR A 49 20.85 -10.15 -10.12
N SER A 50 19.51 -10.28 -10.15
CA SER A 50 18.70 -9.83 -11.28
C SER A 50 18.48 -8.31 -11.28
N ARG A 51 18.67 -7.66 -10.14
CA ARG A 51 18.27 -6.27 -9.85
C ARG A 51 16.83 -5.99 -10.21
N THR A 52 15.98 -6.97 -10.00
CA THR A 52 14.53 -6.86 -10.26
C THR A 52 13.77 -7.25 -8.99
N ILE A 53 12.78 -6.45 -8.64
CA ILE A 53 11.89 -6.68 -7.50
C ILE A 53 10.51 -7.03 -8.05
N GLY A 54 9.94 -8.15 -7.59
CA GLY A 54 8.56 -8.54 -7.86
C GLY A 54 7.60 -7.78 -6.93
N ILE A 55 6.51 -7.23 -7.47
CA ILE A 55 5.44 -6.58 -6.71
C ILE A 55 4.22 -7.48 -6.81
N ILE A 56 3.83 -8.10 -5.70
CA ILE A 56 2.69 -9.01 -5.65
C ILE A 56 1.44 -8.22 -5.25
N LEU A 57 0.42 -8.32 -6.10
CA LEU A 57 -0.91 -7.75 -5.88
C LEU A 57 -1.89 -8.83 -5.45
N PRO A 58 -2.99 -8.51 -4.75
CA PRO A 58 -4.00 -9.50 -4.40
C PRO A 58 -4.67 -10.12 -5.63
N ALA A 59 -5.20 -11.33 -5.45
CA ALA A 59 -5.92 -12.06 -6.49
C ALA A 59 -7.29 -11.42 -6.75
N SER A 60 -7.31 -10.34 -7.46
CA SER A 60 -8.50 -9.67 -7.97
C SER A 60 -8.05 -8.52 -8.89
N ALA A 61 -7.79 -8.86 -10.13
CA ALA A 61 -7.21 -7.91 -11.08
C ALA A 61 -8.04 -6.60 -11.19
N ARG A 62 -9.37 -6.69 -11.11
CA ARG A 62 -10.24 -5.52 -11.28
C ARG A 62 -10.13 -4.55 -10.10
N GLU A 63 -10.26 -5.03 -8.86
CA GLU A 63 -10.20 -4.20 -7.66
C GLU A 63 -8.86 -3.50 -7.50
N VAL A 64 -7.78 -4.17 -7.89
CA VAL A 64 -6.43 -3.64 -7.81
C VAL A 64 -6.24 -2.41 -8.70
N TYR A 65 -6.74 -2.45 -9.93
CA TYR A 65 -6.60 -1.33 -10.86
C TYR A 65 -7.55 -0.17 -10.55
N GLU A 66 -8.63 -0.43 -9.83
CA GLU A 66 -9.59 0.58 -9.39
C GLU A 66 -9.16 1.27 -8.08
N ASN A 67 -8.33 0.63 -7.25
CA ASN A 67 -7.89 1.19 -5.98
C ASN A 67 -6.59 2.00 -6.10
N ALA A 68 -6.70 3.30 -5.89
CA ALA A 68 -5.60 4.24 -6.00
C ALA A 68 -4.43 3.95 -5.03
N PHE A 69 -4.66 3.25 -3.92
CA PHE A 69 -3.61 2.81 -3.00
C PHE A 69 -2.51 2.03 -3.72
N TYR A 70 -2.90 1.02 -4.50
CA TYR A 70 -1.92 0.18 -5.21
C TYR A 70 -1.11 0.98 -6.22
N LEU A 71 -1.75 1.89 -6.96
CA LEU A 71 -1.07 2.72 -7.95
C LEU A 71 -0.03 3.64 -7.30
N GLU A 72 -0.37 4.28 -6.18
CA GLU A 72 0.56 5.16 -5.46
C GLU A 72 1.69 4.38 -4.77
N ALA A 73 1.41 3.20 -4.22
CA ALA A 73 2.44 2.32 -3.65
C ALA A 73 3.42 1.84 -4.74
N ILE A 74 2.91 1.36 -5.89
CA ILE A 74 3.75 0.96 -7.04
C ILE A 74 4.57 2.15 -7.54
N ARG A 75 3.99 3.34 -7.62
CA ARG A 75 4.70 4.57 -7.99
C ARG A 75 5.86 4.87 -7.03
N GLY A 76 5.63 4.70 -5.73
CA GLY A 76 6.68 4.84 -4.71
C GLY A 76 7.80 3.82 -4.87
N ILE A 77 7.46 2.53 -5.03
CA ILE A 77 8.40 1.44 -5.26
C ILE A 77 9.24 1.71 -6.52
N SER A 78 8.57 1.96 -7.65
CA SER A 78 9.24 2.16 -8.94
C SER A 78 10.15 3.39 -8.92
N HIS A 79 9.73 4.47 -8.26
CA HIS A 79 10.55 5.67 -8.11
C HIS A 79 11.87 5.37 -7.37
N TYR A 80 11.80 4.68 -6.24
CA TYR A 80 13.00 4.32 -5.46
C TYR A 80 13.87 3.29 -6.18
N CYS A 81 13.27 2.27 -6.79
CA CYS A 81 13.98 1.28 -7.61
C CYS A 81 14.79 1.95 -8.72
N ASN A 82 14.18 2.87 -9.47
CA ASN A 82 14.85 3.60 -10.55
C ASN A 82 16.07 4.40 -10.05
N GLN A 83 15.97 5.06 -8.90
CA GLN A 83 17.08 5.78 -8.29
C GLN A 83 18.25 4.86 -7.93
N ARG A 84 17.97 3.62 -7.56
CA ARG A 84 18.94 2.60 -7.15
C ARG A 84 19.33 1.67 -8.29
N GLN A 85 18.89 1.95 -9.53
CA GLN A 85 19.13 1.10 -10.72
C GLN A 85 18.60 -0.33 -10.56
N TYR A 86 17.45 -0.48 -9.91
CA TYR A 86 16.63 -1.70 -9.87
C TYR A 86 15.43 -1.55 -10.79
N MET A 87 14.97 -2.66 -11.32
CA MET A 87 13.70 -2.78 -12.02
C MET A 87 12.61 -3.23 -11.06
N SER A 88 11.36 -2.91 -11.35
CA SER A 88 10.21 -3.49 -10.69
C SER A 88 9.30 -4.17 -11.71
N THR A 89 8.74 -5.31 -11.35
CA THR A 89 7.78 -6.06 -12.16
C THR A 89 6.57 -6.43 -11.33
N VAL A 90 5.37 -6.34 -11.91
CA VAL A 90 4.13 -6.62 -11.20
C VAL A 90 3.74 -8.08 -11.42
N VAL A 91 3.35 -8.75 -10.33
CA VAL A 91 2.83 -10.12 -10.31
C VAL A 91 1.35 -10.04 -9.98
N THR A 92 0.52 -10.45 -10.93
CA THR A 92 -0.94 -10.51 -10.81
C THR A 92 -1.45 -11.86 -11.26
N GLY A 93 -2.66 -12.23 -10.83
CA GLY A 93 -3.37 -13.42 -11.27
C GLY A 93 -4.86 -13.27 -11.03
N GLN A 94 -5.66 -14.11 -11.66
CA GLN A 94 -7.10 -14.18 -11.43
C GLN A 94 -7.42 -14.85 -10.09
N ASP A 95 -6.52 -15.73 -9.65
CA ASP A 95 -6.60 -16.46 -8.39
C ASP A 95 -5.21 -16.61 -7.76
N GLU A 96 -5.16 -17.15 -6.55
CA GLU A 96 -3.93 -17.37 -5.79
C GLU A 96 -3.00 -18.38 -6.43
N ASP A 97 -3.56 -19.41 -7.10
CA ASP A 97 -2.77 -20.45 -7.77
C ASP A 97 -1.99 -19.88 -8.95
N GLU A 98 -2.59 -18.96 -9.70
CA GLU A 98 -1.92 -18.28 -10.80
C GLU A 98 -0.77 -17.40 -10.29
N ILE A 99 -1.02 -16.64 -9.21
CA ILE A 99 0.01 -15.83 -8.54
C ILE A 99 1.16 -16.70 -8.03
N LEU A 100 0.85 -17.81 -7.35
CA LEU A 100 1.87 -18.76 -6.85
C LEU A 100 2.71 -19.33 -7.98
N LYS A 101 2.10 -19.74 -9.10
CA LYS A 101 2.84 -20.23 -10.29
C LYS A 101 3.77 -19.17 -10.86
N ALA A 102 3.32 -17.92 -10.92
CA ALA A 102 4.14 -16.79 -11.37
C ALA A 102 5.34 -16.57 -10.44
N ILE A 103 5.12 -16.52 -9.12
CA ILE A 103 6.18 -16.39 -8.10
C ILE A 103 7.20 -17.53 -8.24
N GLN A 104 6.72 -18.79 -8.34
CA GLN A 104 7.59 -19.96 -8.53
C GLN A 104 8.44 -19.88 -9.79
N SER A 105 7.83 -19.47 -10.91
CA SER A 105 8.56 -19.29 -12.16
C SER A 105 9.63 -18.20 -12.06
N MET A 106 9.31 -17.07 -11.42
CA MET A 106 10.23 -15.93 -11.31
C MET A 106 11.38 -16.22 -10.35
N SER A 107 11.12 -16.83 -9.20
CA SER A 107 12.15 -17.18 -8.22
C SER A 107 13.10 -18.25 -8.75
N ARG A 108 12.57 -19.37 -9.29
CA ARG A 108 13.40 -20.47 -9.80
C ARG A 108 14.25 -20.09 -11.02
N SER A 109 13.78 -19.13 -11.82
CA SER A 109 14.53 -18.65 -12.99
C SER A 109 15.49 -17.50 -12.67
N GLY A 110 15.58 -17.06 -11.40
CA GLY A 110 16.42 -15.94 -10.99
C GLY A 110 16.04 -14.60 -11.64
N LYS A 111 14.75 -14.42 -11.98
CA LYS A 111 14.25 -13.19 -12.61
C LYS A 111 14.07 -12.05 -11.62
N VAL A 112 13.93 -12.37 -10.32
CA VAL A 112 13.74 -11.40 -9.24
C VAL A 112 14.62 -11.73 -8.05
N ASP A 113 15.04 -10.72 -7.31
CA ASP A 113 15.87 -10.85 -6.11
C ASP A 113 15.02 -10.89 -4.82
N GLY A 114 13.75 -10.51 -4.90
CA GLY A 114 12.81 -10.51 -3.80
C GLY A 114 11.45 -9.99 -4.21
N PHE A 115 10.51 -10.03 -3.27
CA PHE A 115 9.11 -9.67 -3.51
C PHE A 115 8.59 -8.65 -2.51
N ILE A 116 7.82 -7.65 -2.97
CA ILE A 116 7.04 -6.76 -2.13
C ILE A 116 5.57 -7.15 -2.29
N VAL A 117 4.92 -7.55 -1.19
CA VAL A 117 3.50 -7.93 -1.16
C VAL A 117 2.69 -6.71 -0.71
N LEU A 118 1.74 -6.24 -1.54
CA LEU A 118 1.01 -5.00 -1.31
C LEU A 118 -0.29 -5.18 -0.50
N TYR A 119 -0.46 -6.28 0.15
CA TYR A 119 -1.61 -6.55 1.02
C TYR A 119 -1.19 -7.45 2.19
N SER A 120 -2.01 -7.47 3.22
CA SER A 120 -1.83 -8.39 4.36
C SER A 120 -3.17 -8.94 4.79
N ARG A 121 -3.23 -10.25 4.90
CA ARG A 121 -4.37 -10.96 5.46
C ARG A 121 -3.91 -12.12 6.35
N LYS A 122 -4.83 -12.64 7.12
CA LYS A 122 -4.57 -13.80 7.97
C LYS A 122 -4.53 -15.09 7.13
N ASP A 123 -3.64 -16.01 7.51
CA ASP A 123 -3.50 -17.35 6.91
C ASP A 123 -3.32 -17.31 5.38
N ASP A 124 -2.41 -16.44 4.91
CA ASP A 124 -2.14 -16.22 3.49
C ASP A 124 -1.19 -17.27 2.91
N PRO A 125 -1.62 -18.09 1.91
CA PRO A 125 -0.79 -19.14 1.33
C PRO A 125 0.40 -18.61 0.52
N ILE A 126 0.34 -17.37 0.02
CA ILE A 126 1.46 -16.75 -0.68
C ILE A 126 2.57 -16.41 0.31
N ILE A 127 2.20 -15.86 1.47
CA ILE A 127 3.18 -15.58 2.55
C ILE A 127 3.79 -16.89 3.07
N ASP A 128 2.98 -17.95 3.26
CA ASP A 128 3.47 -19.27 3.67
C ASP A 128 4.48 -19.83 2.67
N TYR A 129 4.19 -19.71 1.37
CA TYR A 129 5.11 -20.15 0.32
C TYR A 129 6.42 -19.33 0.32
N LEU A 130 6.33 -18.00 0.33
CA LEU A 130 7.52 -17.13 0.34
C LEU A 130 8.43 -17.42 1.53
N PHE A 131 7.83 -17.62 2.71
CA PHE A 131 8.56 -17.93 3.93
C PHE A 131 9.19 -19.32 3.91
N SER A 132 8.43 -20.36 3.51
CA SER A 132 8.90 -21.75 3.49
C SER A 132 10.03 -22.00 2.49
N GLU A 133 10.01 -21.29 1.36
CA GLU A 133 11.08 -21.33 0.35
C GLU A 133 12.27 -20.43 0.67
N GLY A 134 12.23 -19.69 1.79
CA GLY A 134 13.30 -18.77 2.19
C GLY A 134 13.50 -17.60 1.22
N LEU A 135 12.45 -17.22 0.49
CA LEU A 135 12.50 -16.11 -0.44
C LEU A 135 12.45 -14.78 0.32
N LEU A 136 13.27 -13.82 -0.10
CA LEU A 136 13.22 -12.48 0.49
C LEU A 136 11.91 -11.80 0.10
N TYR A 137 11.13 -11.40 1.10
CA TYR A 137 9.92 -10.63 0.88
C TYR A 137 9.72 -9.54 1.94
N ILE A 138 9.01 -8.49 1.55
CA ILE A 138 8.55 -7.40 2.41
C ILE A 138 7.05 -7.27 2.26
N LEU A 139 6.37 -7.11 3.37
CA LEU A 139 4.92 -6.95 3.41
C LEU A 139 4.55 -5.48 3.60
N ILE A 140 3.69 -4.94 2.76
CA ILE A 140 2.98 -3.69 3.05
C ILE A 140 1.67 -4.07 3.74
N GLY A 141 1.60 -3.73 5.01
CA GLY A 141 0.59 -4.15 5.97
C GLY A 141 1.19 -4.97 7.10
N LYS A 142 0.47 -5.08 8.20
CA LYS A 142 0.90 -5.76 9.42
C LYS A 142 1.01 -7.28 9.22
N ALA A 143 2.15 -7.86 9.56
CA ALA A 143 2.33 -9.30 9.49
C ALA A 143 1.49 -10.02 10.55
N THR A 144 0.72 -11.03 10.14
CA THR A 144 -0.06 -11.92 11.01
C THR A 144 0.59 -13.28 11.21
N GLN A 145 1.43 -13.69 10.24
CA GLN A 145 2.20 -14.93 10.24
C GLN A 145 3.68 -14.58 10.34
N TYR A 146 4.49 -15.43 10.97
CA TYR A 146 5.95 -15.27 11.10
C TYR A 146 6.37 -13.88 11.61
N THR A 147 5.60 -13.29 12.51
CA THR A 147 5.65 -11.87 12.93
C THR A 147 7.00 -11.36 13.40
N ASN A 148 7.88 -12.25 13.87
CA ASN A 148 9.22 -11.88 14.32
C ASN A 148 10.30 -12.07 13.25
N GLN A 149 9.95 -12.62 12.12
CA GLN A 149 10.85 -12.91 10.99
C GLN A 149 10.44 -12.20 9.71
N THR A 150 9.21 -11.66 9.66
CA THR A 150 8.68 -10.91 8.53
C THR A 150 9.00 -9.42 8.69
N LEU A 151 9.70 -8.87 7.72
CA LEU A 151 9.84 -7.43 7.56
C LEU A 151 8.55 -6.87 6.98
N TYR A 152 7.98 -5.86 7.65
CA TYR A 152 6.80 -5.20 7.11
C TYR A 152 6.83 -3.68 7.30
N ILE A 153 6.15 -3.02 6.38
CA ILE A 153 5.91 -1.58 6.39
C ILE A 153 4.40 -1.38 6.49
N ASP A 154 3.93 -0.65 7.47
CA ASP A 154 2.51 -0.44 7.70
C ASP A 154 2.22 0.98 8.19
N ASN A 155 0.96 1.34 8.28
CA ASN A 155 0.47 2.45 9.08
C ASN A 155 0.04 1.92 10.45
N ASP A 156 -0.10 2.79 11.43
CA ASP A 156 -0.89 2.46 12.61
C ASP A 156 -2.38 2.58 12.26
N ASN A 157 -2.93 1.54 11.60
CA ASN A 157 -4.32 1.53 11.15
C ASN A 157 -5.31 1.54 12.31
N LEU A 158 -4.91 1.03 13.49
CA LEU A 158 -5.72 1.11 14.70
C LEU A 158 -5.84 2.56 15.17
N LEU A 159 -4.71 3.26 15.31
CA LEU A 159 -4.69 4.68 15.66
C LEU A 159 -5.40 5.52 14.58
N ALA A 160 -5.23 5.21 13.30
CA ALA A 160 -5.89 5.92 12.22
C ALA A 160 -7.43 5.80 12.28
N GLY A 161 -7.94 4.62 12.64
CA GLY A 161 -9.37 4.40 12.88
C GLY A 161 -9.88 5.15 14.12
N GLU A 162 -9.07 5.18 15.19
CA GLU A 162 -9.36 5.97 16.39
C GLU A 162 -9.42 7.47 16.04
N ASP A 163 -8.40 8.01 15.37
CA ASP A 163 -8.30 9.43 15.01
C ASP A 163 -9.44 9.89 14.09
N ALA A 164 -9.82 9.07 13.11
CA ALA A 164 -10.96 9.36 12.23
C ALA A 164 -12.27 9.48 13.03
N THR A 165 -12.48 8.61 14.00
CA THR A 165 -13.67 8.61 14.85
C THR A 165 -13.63 9.73 15.88
N GLU A 166 -12.48 10.00 16.46
CA GLU A 166 -12.23 11.10 17.40
C GLU A 166 -12.55 12.45 16.74
N TYR A 167 -12.12 12.65 15.48
CA TYR A 167 -12.42 13.85 14.71
C TYR A 167 -13.94 14.09 14.61
N LEU A 168 -14.71 13.08 14.25
CA LEU A 168 -16.18 13.17 14.18
C LEU A 168 -16.80 13.43 15.57
N TYR A 169 -16.25 12.80 16.61
CA TYR A 169 -16.68 13.06 17.98
C TYR A 169 -16.46 14.50 18.39
N GLN A 170 -15.32 15.10 18.04
CA GLN A 170 -14.99 16.51 18.33
C GLN A 170 -15.90 17.48 17.58
N LEU A 171 -16.41 17.11 16.40
CA LEU A 171 -17.46 17.85 15.69
C LEU A 171 -18.86 17.75 16.33
N GLY A 172 -18.98 16.96 17.40
CA GLY A 172 -20.23 16.81 18.18
C GLY A 172 -21.05 15.57 17.84
N HIS A 173 -20.63 14.77 16.86
CA HIS A 173 -21.34 13.52 16.50
C HIS A 173 -21.29 12.49 17.61
N ARG A 174 -22.42 11.81 17.83
CA ARG A 174 -22.59 10.72 18.81
C ARG A 174 -23.19 9.47 18.17
N LYS A 175 -23.89 9.63 17.04
CA LYS A 175 -24.42 8.56 16.21
C LYS A 175 -23.46 8.38 15.03
N ILE A 176 -22.32 7.73 15.30
CA ILE A 176 -21.26 7.50 14.32
C ILE A 176 -21.33 6.07 13.85
N ALA A 177 -21.45 5.84 12.54
CA ALA A 177 -21.43 4.52 11.92
C ALA A 177 -20.07 4.21 11.31
N TYR A 178 -19.87 2.95 10.95
CA TYR A 178 -18.70 2.46 10.25
C TYR A 178 -19.12 1.68 8.99
N LEU A 179 -18.53 2.03 7.86
CA LEU A 179 -18.69 1.32 6.60
C LEU A 179 -17.32 0.80 6.18
N GLY A 180 -17.10 -0.50 6.29
CA GLY A 180 -15.79 -1.15 6.11
C GLY A 180 -15.69 -2.04 4.89
N SER A 181 -14.44 -2.34 4.52
CA SER A 181 -14.09 -3.42 3.61
C SER A 181 -13.92 -4.75 4.37
N ASP A 182 -13.58 -5.80 3.66
CA ASP A 182 -13.39 -7.16 4.19
C ASP A 182 -12.43 -7.18 5.40
N SER A 183 -12.93 -7.57 6.57
CA SER A 183 -12.16 -7.71 7.82
C SER A 183 -11.13 -8.86 7.80
N SER A 184 -11.05 -9.67 6.76
CA SER A 184 -9.93 -10.60 6.57
C SER A 184 -8.62 -9.86 6.26
N LEU A 185 -8.71 -8.64 5.74
CA LEU A 185 -7.59 -7.75 5.51
C LEU A 185 -7.21 -7.04 6.83
N THR A 186 -5.93 -7.06 7.17
CA THR A 186 -5.45 -6.56 8.47
C THR A 186 -5.75 -5.09 8.70
N PHE A 187 -5.57 -4.25 7.68
CA PHE A 187 -5.85 -2.81 7.79
C PHE A 187 -7.34 -2.53 8.06
N ALA A 188 -8.25 -3.31 7.45
CA ALA A 188 -9.69 -3.14 7.62
C ALA A 188 -10.13 -3.52 9.04
N ALA A 189 -9.63 -4.66 9.55
CA ALA A 189 -9.88 -5.09 10.92
C ALA A 189 -9.33 -4.09 11.95
N ASP A 190 -8.11 -3.57 11.74
CA ASP A 190 -7.48 -2.61 12.65
C ASP A 190 -8.23 -1.26 12.63
N ARG A 191 -8.63 -0.71 11.46
CA ARG A 191 -9.44 0.53 11.37
C ARG A 191 -10.78 0.39 12.08
N LYS A 192 -11.47 -0.73 11.90
CA LYS A 192 -12.73 -1.02 12.62
C LYS A 192 -12.51 -1.10 14.13
N THR A 193 -11.43 -1.75 14.56
CA THR A 193 -11.08 -1.83 15.98
C THR A 193 -10.80 -0.44 16.55
N GLY A 194 -10.06 0.41 15.85
CA GLY A 194 -9.80 1.80 16.24
C GLY A 194 -11.09 2.61 16.39
N TYR A 195 -12.03 2.47 15.44
CA TYR A 195 -13.35 3.07 15.54
C TYR A 195 -14.07 2.63 16.84
N GLN A 196 -14.06 1.32 17.14
CA GLN A 196 -14.72 0.80 18.36
C GLN A 196 -14.04 1.30 19.64
N MET A 197 -12.70 1.42 19.64
CA MET A 197 -11.95 1.96 20.76
C MET A 197 -12.29 3.42 21.03
N ALA A 198 -12.38 4.26 20.00
CA ALA A 198 -12.79 5.65 20.14
C ALA A 198 -14.23 5.78 20.71
N LEU A 199 -15.17 4.98 20.23
CA LEU A 199 -16.52 4.96 20.82
C LEU A 199 -16.47 4.60 22.31
N THR A 200 -15.73 3.55 22.67
CA THR A 200 -15.58 3.09 24.04
C THR A 200 -14.96 4.16 24.95
N LYS A 201 -13.91 4.81 24.49
CA LYS A 201 -13.21 5.91 25.17
C LYS A 201 -14.15 7.06 25.56
N HIS A 202 -15.14 7.32 24.71
CA HIS A 202 -16.14 8.37 24.93
C HIS A 202 -17.46 7.89 25.52
N GLY A 203 -17.55 6.64 25.96
CA GLY A 203 -18.76 6.07 26.55
C GLY A 203 -19.93 5.94 25.57
N ILE A 204 -19.65 5.94 24.25
CA ILE A 204 -20.67 5.71 23.22
C ILE A 204 -20.81 4.19 23.02
N PRO A 205 -22.03 3.62 23.21
CA PRO A 205 -22.21 2.19 23.04
C PRO A 205 -22.02 1.79 21.58
N PHE A 206 -21.24 0.73 21.35
CA PHE A 206 -21.14 0.12 20.04
C PHE A 206 -22.50 -0.50 19.63
N ARG A 207 -22.98 -0.14 18.45
CA ARG A 207 -24.25 -0.64 17.89
C ARG A 207 -23.95 -1.47 16.63
N PRO A 208 -24.12 -2.79 16.63
CA PRO A 208 -23.87 -3.63 15.45
C PRO A 208 -24.59 -3.12 14.19
N LYS A 209 -25.80 -2.59 14.33
CA LYS A 209 -26.59 -2.02 13.23
C LYS A 209 -25.97 -0.76 12.58
N TYR A 210 -24.97 -0.15 13.20
CA TYR A 210 -24.20 0.97 12.66
C TYR A 210 -22.92 0.51 11.97
N CYS A 211 -22.70 -0.79 11.82
CA CYS A 211 -21.55 -1.33 11.12
C CYS A 211 -22.00 -2.15 9.91
N ALA A 212 -21.48 -1.81 8.75
CA ALA A 212 -21.61 -2.63 7.55
C ALA A 212 -20.24 -2.90 6.98
N GLU A 213 -20.05 -4.08 6.44
CA GLU A 213 -18.84 -4.50 5.74
C GLU A 213 -19.18 -5.01 4.36
N VAL A 214 -18.33 -4.71 3.39
CA VAL A 214 -18.47 -5.14 2.01
C VAL A 214 -17.24 -5.93 1.59
N LEU A 215 -17.44 -6.99 0.84
CA LEU A 215 -16.33 -7.82 0.34
C LEU A 215 -15.62 -7.18 -0.86
N ASN A 216 -16.35 -6.38 -1.64
CA ASN A 216 -15.84 -5.70 -2.82
C ASN A 216 -16.17 -4.20 -2.74
N VAL A 217 -15.17 -3.37 -2.52
CA VAL A 217 -15.35 -1.91 -2.33
C VAL A 217 -15.81 -1.18 -3.59
N SER A 218 -15.49 -1.69 -4.77
CA SER A 218 -15.91 -1.14 -6.08
C SER A 218 -17.17 -1.79 -6.64
N GLY A 219 -17.76 -2.75 -5.91
CA GLY A 219 -18.98 -3.45 -6.30
C GLY A 219 -20.25 -2.63 -6.07
N ASP A 220 -21.40 -3.29 -6.29
CA ASP A 220 -22.69 -2.72 -5.90
C ASP A 220 -22.94 -2.91 -4.40
N ASN A 221 -22.69 -1.86 -3.64
CA ASN A 221 -22.81 -1.82 -2.19
C ASN A 221 -24.10 -1.11 -1.72
N THR A 222 -25.07 -0.90 -2.62
CA THR A 222 -26.27 -0.11 -2.36
C THR A 222 -27.09 -0.65 -1.19
N GLU A 223 -27.27 -1.97 -1.08
CA GLU A 223 -28.04 -2.58 0.00
C GLU A 223 -27.37 -2.39 1.37
N ALA A 224 -26.08 -2.67 1.46
CA ALA A 224 -25.30 -2.49 2.70
C ALA A 224 -25.32 -1.03 3.18
N ILE A 225 -25.14 -0.09 2.26
CA ILE A 225 -25.16 1.34 2.57
C ILE A 225 -26.58 1.79 2.96
N SER A 226 -27.59 1.39 2.22
CA SER A 226 -29.00 1.73 2.54
C SER A 226 -29.39 1.22 3.91
N SER A 227 -28.94 0.04 4.31
CA SER A 227 -29.20 -0.51 5.64
C SER A 227 -28.65 0.35 6.78
N LEU A 228 -27.53 1.05 6.56
CA LEU A 228 -26.99 2.01 7.54
C LEU A 228 -27.81 3.30 7.60
N LEU A 229 -28.28 3.80 6.47
CA LEU A 229 -28.99 5.09 6.38
C LEU A 229 -30.45 4.98 6.82
N GLN A 230 -31.11 3.83 6.62
CA GLN A 230 -32.53 3.60 6.87
C GLN A 230 -32.81 3.03 8.29
N GLN A 231 -32.02 3.43 9.28
CA GLN A 231 -32.27 3.06 10.69
C GLN A 231 -33.36 3.97 11.30
N ASP A 232 -34.09 3.48 12.34
CA ASP A 232 -35.02 4.32 13.12
C ASP A 232 -34.30 5.55 13.69
N GLU A 233 -33.06 5.40 14.10
CA GLU A 233 -32.15 6.48 14.47
C GLU A 233 -30.99 6.46 13.50
N PRO A 234 -31.00 7.20 12.37
CA PRO A 234 -29.91 7.17 11.40
C PRO A 234 -28.64 7.76 11.99
N PRO A 235 -27.45 7.33 11.52
CA PRO A 235 -26.18 7.95 11.89
C PRO A 235 -26.11 9.38 11.37
N THR A 236 -25.42 10.25 12.10
CA THR A 236 -25.12 11.62 11.67
C THR A 236 -23.71 11.75 11.10
N ALA A 237 -22.90 10.71 11.26
CA ALA A 237 -21.56 10.62 10.66
C ALA A 237 -21.18 9.16 10.37
N ILE A 238 -20.34 8.95 9.37
CA ILE A 238 -19.83 7.63 8.99
C ILE A 238 -18.32 7.71 8.79
N VAL A 239 -17.61 6.76 9.43
CA VAL A 239 -16.22 6.44 9.10
C VAL A 239 -16.22 5.39 7.99
N VAL A 240 -15.64 5.69 6.84
CA VAL A 240 -15.61 4.81 5.67
C VAL A 240 -14.18 4.34 5.43
N SER A 241 -13.96 3.04 5.34
CA SER A 241 -12.62 2.45 5.32
C SER A 241 -11.80 2.73 4.06
N ASP A 242 -12.40 3.28 2.99
CA ASP A 242 -11.74 3.55 1.71
C ASP A 242 -12.46 4.66 0.93
N ASP A 243 -11.72 5.49 0.18
CA ASP A 243 -12.28 6.59 -0.62
C ASP A 243 -13.25 6.09 -1.72
N ILE A 244 -12.99 4.92 -2.32
CA ILE A 244 -13.87 4.35 -3.36
C ILE A 244 -15.22 3.96 -2.75
N LEU A 245 -15.19 3.37 -1.58
CA LEU A 245 -16.40 3.02 -0.86
C LEU A 245 -17.17 4.28 -0.41
N ALA A 246 -16.47 5.37 -0.09
CA ALA A 246 -17.07 6.66 0.21
C ALA A 246 -17.81 7.25 -1.00
N ILE A 247 -17.29 7.09 -2.24
CA ILE A 247 -18.01 7.47 -3.46
C ILE A 247 -19.32 6.68 -3.61
N SER A 248 -19.29 5.39 -3.31
CA SER A 248 -20.49 4.56 -3.33
C SER A 248 -21.52 5.05 -2.29
N LEU A 249 -21.05 5.46 -1.09
CA LEU A 249 -21.91 6.07 -0.07
C LEU A 249 -22.48 7.41 -0.55
N GLU A 250 -21.68 8.32 -1.14
CA GLU A 250 -22.17 9.60 -1.68
C GLU A 250 -23.27 9.38 -2.74
N ARG A 251 -23.08 8.40 -3.63
CA ARG A 251 -24.08 8.04 -4.65
C ARG A 251 -25.40 7.61 -4.00
N VAL A 252 -25.36 6.76 -2.98
CA VAL A 252 -26.58 6.29 -2.29
C VAL A 252 -27.20 7.42 -1.48
N CYS A 253 -26.43 8.30 -0.87
CA CYS A 253 -26.93 9.50 -0.19
C CYS A 253 -27.70 10.39 -1.16
N LEU A 254 -27.13 10.66 -2.36
CA LEU A 254 -27.79 11.45 -3.40
C LEU A 254 -29.15 10.83 -3.81
N GLN A 255 -29.20 9.51 -3.99
CA GLN A 255 -30.43 8.79 -4.36
C GLN A 255 -31.50 8.86 -3.26
N ASN A 256 -31.10 8.94 -1.99
CA ASN A 256 -31.98 9.01 -0.83
C ASN A 256 -32.19 10.44 -0.31
N HIS A 257 -31.75 11.46 -1.02
CA HIS A 257 -31.85 12.89 -0.65
C HIS A 257 -31.19 13.21 0.70
N VAL A 258 -30.11 12.52 1.05
CA VAL A 258 -29.27 12.80 2.23
C VAL A 258 -28.17 13.76 1.83
N SER A 259 -28.14 14.94 2.42
CA SER A 259 -27.15 15.97 2.13
C SER A 259 -25.84 15.76 2.89
N ILE A 260 -24.72 15.84 2.18
CA ILE A 260 -23.38 15.80 2.76
C ILE A 260 -22.79 17.23 2.68
N PRO A 261 -22.30 17.81 3.77
CA PRO A 261 -22.19 17.25 5.13
C PRO A 261 -23.40 17.53 6.04
N ASP A 262 -24.46 18.23 5.58
CA ASP A 262 -25.52 18.80 6.40
C ASP A 262 -26.35 17.79 7.19
N ASP A 263 -26.69 16.65 6.58
CA ASP A 263 -27.42 15.54 7.21
C ASP A 263 -26.45 14.43 7.65
N LEU A 264 -25.34 14.24 6.92
CA LEU A 264 -24.38 13.15 7.16
C LEU A 264 -22.96 13.63 6.92
N SER A 265 -22.11 13.62 7.94
CA SER A 265 -20.66 13.80 7.80
C SER A 265 -19.97 12.51 7.39
N ILE A 266 -18.99 12.59 6.48
CA ILE A 266 -18.23 11.43 5.97
C ILE A 266 -16.74 11.69 6.13
N ILE A 267 -16.03 10.75 6.76
CA ILE A 267 -14.57 10.69 6.76
C ILE A 267 -14.13 9.37 6.13
N SER A 268 -13.13 9.43 5.23
CA SER A 268 -12.63 8.28 4.49
C SER A 268 -11.13 8.04 4.73
N PHE A 269 -10.53 7.11 3.98
CA PHE A 269 -9.10 6.79 4.03
C PHE A 269 -8.50 6.76 2.64
N ASN A 270 -7.19 6.97 2.59
CA ASN A 270 -6.24 6.94 1.48
C ASN A 270 -5.91 8.32 0.88
N ASN A 271 -6.74 9.36 1.07
CA ASN A 271 -6.55 10.69 0.48
C ASN A 271 -6.21 10.64 -1.02
N SER A 272 -6.88 9.77 -1.73
CA SER A 272 -6.66 9.50 -3.14
C SER A 272 -7.14 10.65 -4.05
N LEU A 273 -6.93 10.51 -5.35
CA LEU A 273 -7.52 11.43 -6.33
C LEU A 273 -9.06 11.48 -6.18
N PHE A 274 -9.68 10.38 -5.81
CA PHE A 274 -11.13 10.31 -5.62
C PHE A 274 -11.61 11.24 -4.51
N ALA A 275 -10.94 11.25 -3.36
CA ALA A 275 -11.32 12.15 -2.25
C ALA A 275 -11.32 13.64 -2.62
N ARG A 276 -10.50 14.02 -3.62
CA ARG A 276 -10.39 15.41 -4.11
C ARG A 276 -11.31 15.72 -5.28
N SER A 277 -11.91 14.68 -5.89
CA SER A 277 -12.71 14.81 -7.10
C SER A 277 -14.22 14.77 -6.85
N THR A 278 -14.63 14.44 -5.62
CA THR A 278 -16.04 14.45 -5.19
C THR A 278 -16.54 15.86 -4.86
N SER A 279 -17.84 16.01 -4.76
CA SER A 279 -18.47 17.26 -4.33
C SER A 279 -19.64 16.95 -3.36
N PRO A 280 -19.43 17.23 -2.06
CA PRO A 280 -18.27 17.88 -1.41
C PRO A 280 -17.01 17.04 -1.47
N GLN A 281 -15.81 17.67 -1.37
CA GLN A 281 -14.55 16.93 -1.28
C GLN A 281 -14.46 16.17 0.05
N LEU A 282 -13.97 14.93 0.01
CA LEU A 282 -13.90 14.07 1.20
C LEU A 282 -12.78 14.50 2.16
N THR A 283 -13.14 14.71 3.42
CA THR A 283 -12.21 14.64 4.55
C THR A 283 -11.68 13.21 4.62
N SER A 284 -10.36 13.03 4.62
CA SER A 284 -9.77 11.70 4.49
C SER A 284 -8.50 11.57 5.34
N ILE A 285 -8.26 10.38 5.86
CA ILE A 285 -6.99 10.00 6.48
C ILE A 285 -6.00 9.66 5.36
N ASP A 286 -4.97 10.47 5.19
CA ASP A 286 -3.84 10.17 4.29
C ASP A 286 -2.93 9.15 4.95
N ILE A 287 -2.85 7.99 4.36
CA ILE A 287 -1.99 6.89 4.81
C ILE A 287 -0.59 6.92 4.18
N ASN A 288 -0.27 7.96 3.42
CA ASN A 288 1.02 8.12 2.76
C ASN A 288 1.38 6.92 1.85
N SER A 289 0.45 6.45 1.01
CA SER A 289 0.59 5.24 0.18
C SER A 289 1.89 5.21 -0.64
N LYS A 290 2.29 6.36 -1.21
CA LYS A 290 3.55 6.48 -1.95
C LYS A 290 4.77 6.27 -1.04
N GLN A 291 4.74 6.80 0.19
CA GLN A 291 5.85 6.63 1.14
C GLN A 291 5.97 5.18 1.62
N LEU A 292 4.84 4.48 1.85
CA LEU A 292 4.84 3.04 2.13
C LEU A 292 5.61 2.27 1.04
N GLY A 293 5.35 2.60 -0.24
CA GLY A 293 6.07 1.99 -1.37
C GLY A 293 7.57 2.33 -1.39
N ILE A 294 7.94 3.59 -1.11
CA ILE A 294 9.35 4.01 -1.04
C ILE A 294 10.08 3.24 0.07
N GLU A 295 9.51 3.18 1.26
CA GLU A 295 10.11 2.46 2.39
C GLU A 295 10.25 0.96 2.08
N ALA A 296 9.22 0.33 1.51
CA ALA A 296 9.29 -1.08 1.14
C ALA A 296 10.42 -1.35 0.13
N ALA A 297 10.56 -0.54 -0.91
CA ALA A 297 11.65 -0.67 -1.87
C ALA A 297 13.01 -0.39 -1.25
N SER A 298 13.11 0.58 -0.35
CA SER A 298 14.34 0.91 0.38
C SER A 298 14.81 -0.27 1.23
N GLN A 299 13.92 -0.84 2.01
CA GLN A 299 14.24 -2.00 2.86
C GLN A 299 14.53 -3.25 2.02
N MET A 300 13.80 -3.48 0.93
CA MET A 300 14.07 -4.59 0.01
C MET A 300 15.50 -4.52 -0.54
N ILE A 301 15.90 -3.38 -1.08
CA ILE A 301 17.25 -3.21 -1.64
C ILE A 301 18.32 -3.31 -0.55
N ASN A 302 18.07 -2.75 0.64
CA ASN A 302 18.99 -2.87 1.77
C ASN A 302 19.22 -4.34 2.17
N HIS A 303 18.19 -5.17 2.20
CA HIS A 303 18.30 -6.60 2.54
C HIS A 303 18.93 -7.42 1.41
N ILE A 304 18.69 -7.07 0.14
CA ILE A 304 19.41 -7.69 -0.98
C ILE A 304 20.92 -7.39 -0.89
N GLU A 305 21.29 -6.13 -0.62
CA GLU A 305 22.70 -5.72 -0.53
C GLU A 305 23.37 -6.18 0.78
N ASN A 306 22.60 -6.44 1.85
CA ASN A 306 23.08 -6.84 3.16
C ASN A 306 22.20 -7.98 3.76
N PRO A 307 22.40 -9.24 3.33
CA PRO A 307 21.53 -10.37 3.70
C PRO A 307 21.46 -10.70 5.19
N ASN A 308 22.35 -10.16 6.00
CA ASN A 308 22.41 -10.42 7.45
C ASN A 308 21.59 -9.41 8.28
N LEU A 309 20.87 -8.48 7.65
CA LEU A 309 20.01 -7.57 8.38
C LEU A 309 18.85 -8.32 9.05
N VAL A 310 18.48 -7.88 10.26
CA VAL A 310 17.32 -8.42 10.96
C VAL A 310 16.03 -7.84 10.40
N ALA A 311 14.95 -8.62 10.45
CA ALA A 311 13.63 -8.13 10.09
C ALA A 311 13.21 -6.96 10.98
N THR A 312 12.78 -5.87 10.36
CA THR A 312 12.31 -4.65 11.04
C THR A 312 10.83 -4.42 10.77
N LYS A 313 10.20 -3.66 11.68
CA LYS A 313 8.80 -3.23 11.59
C LYS A 313 8.81 -1.72 11.47
N ILE A 314 8.35 -1.18 10.36
CA ILE A 314 8.36 0.25 10.07
C ILE A 314 6.93 0.76 10.02
N ILE A 315 6.64 1.78 10.79
CA ILE A 315 5.35 2.46 10.78
C ILE A 315 5.50 3.81 10.08
N VAL A 316 4.78 3.98 8.99
CA VAL A 316 4.64 5.27 8.28
C VAL A 316 3.45 6.01 8.89
N PRO A 317 3.62 7.22 9.44
CA PRO A 317 2.53 7.94 10.07
C PRO A 317 1.46 8.33 9.04
N HIS A 318 0.20 8.34 9.50
CA HIS A 318 -0.93 8.89 8.76
C HIS A 318 -1.14 10.36 9.08
N GLN A 319 -1.98 11.05 8.31
CA GLN A 319 -2.37 12.43 8.53
C GLN A 319 -3.85 12.64 8.21
N LEU A 320 -4.58 13.34 9.07
CA LEU A 320 -5.92 13.81 8.76
C LEU A 320 -5.86 14.98 7.78
N ILE A 321 -6.59 14.90 6.68
CA ILE A 321 -6.78 15.96 5.69
C ILE A 321 -8.23 16.41 5.72
N GLU A 322 -8.48 17.54 6.36
CA GLU A 322 -9.81 18.12 6.45
C GLU A 322 -10.25 18.74 5.13
N ARG A 323 -11.52 18.50 4.75
CA ARG A 323 -12.20 19.08 3.59
C ARG A 323 -13.69 19.32 3.90
N ASP A 324 -14.53 19.23 2.87
CA ASP A 324 -15.90 19.73 2.92
C ASP A 324 -16.95 18.69 3.35
N SER A 325 -16.59 17.40 3.46
CA SER A 325 -17.54 16.31 3.75
C SER A 325 -17.91 16.12 5.21
N CYS A 326 -17.36 16.95 6.11
CA CYS A 326 -17.68 16.93 7.55
C CYS A 326 -18.06 18.31 8.05
N CYS A 327 -19.06 18.36 8.93
CA CYS A 327 -19.46 19.58 9.62
C CYS A 327 -19.78 19.30 11.09
N LYS A 328 -19.89 20.36 11.90
CA LYS A 328 -20.40 20.23 13.27
C LYS A 328 -21.86 19.76 13.26
N VAL A 329 -22.19 18.87 14.17
CA VAL A 329 -23.57 18.43 14.37
C VAL A 329 -24.44 19.65 14.74
N LYS A 330 -25.59 19.76 14.10
CA LYS A 330 -26.56 20.84 14.34
C LYS A 330 -27.36 20.62 15.60
#